data_f40f14509fc1e1a95ff54d456e598db1
#
_entry.id   f40f14509fc1e1a95ff54d456e598db1
#
_cell.length_a   1.000
_cell.length_b   1.000
_cell.length_c   1.000
_cell.angle_alpha   90.00
_cell.angle_beta   90.00
_cell.angle_gamma   90.00
#
_symmetry.space_group_name_H-M   'P 1'
#
loop_
_entity.id
_entity.type
_entity.pdbx_description
1 polymer ?
#
loop_
_entity_poly.entity_id
_entity_poly.type
_entity_poly.pdbx_seq_one_letter_code
_entity_poly.pdbx_strand_id
1 'polypeptide(L)'
;MYLTDYHTHSRISPDAGDSMTQLAQAAVAAGLDELCYTDHVEPIVWGTTQLREAYDWRALQKEFQEARRVMGGQIKLRLGIELGDAPWAFAHAERIMADAPELDFIIGSVHMLSERFDGVDLYFFDPKDEAEARSGIADYLEQVQ
;
A
#
# COMPACT_ATOMS: atom_id res chain seq x y z
N MET A 1 -23.82 -13.05 5.25
CA MET A 1 -22.59 -13.14 4.39
C MET A 1 -21.51 -12.42 5.17
N TYR A 2 -20.30 -12.97 5.30
CA TYR A 2 -19.17 -12.28 5.94
C TYR A 2 -18.50 -11.39 4.92
N LEU A 3 -18.49 -10.07 5.13
CA LEU A 3 -17.97 -9.09 4.20
C LEU A 3 -16.68 -8.47 4.75
N THR A 4 -15.66 -8.42 3.92
CA THR A 4 -14.35 -7.89 4.29
C THR A 4 -13.80 -6.97 3.21
N ASP A 5 -12.97 -6.01 3.62
CA ASP A 5 -12.13 -5.23 2.73
C ASP A 5 -10.68 -5.32 3.23
N TYR A 6 -9.77 -5.68 2.33
CA TYR A 6 -8.34 -5.92 2.61
C TYR A 6 -7.43 -5.07 1.73
N HIS A 7 -7.96 -4.00 1.12
CA HIS A 7 -7.18 -3.05 0.36
C HIS A 7 -7.71 -1.64 0.61
N THR A 8 -7.28 -1.04 1.72
CA THR A 8 -7.71 0.31 2.12
C THR A 8 -6.53 1.14 2.62
N HIS A 9 -6.50 2.39 2.22
CA HIS A 9 -5.46 3.34 2.59
C HIS A 9 -6.02 4.42 3.51
N SER A 10 -5.29 4.70 4.58
CA SER A 10 -5.57 5.80 5.48
C SER A 10 -4.68 7.01 5.15
N ARG A 11 -4.85 8.10 5.91
CA ARG A 11 -3.98 9.28 5.79
C ARG A 11 -2.49 9.04 6.07
N ILE A 12 -2.10 7.83 6.45
CA ILE A 12 -0.70 7.40 6.53
C ILE A 12 -0.12 7.26 5.13
N SER A 13 -0.95 6.85 4.17
CA SER A 13 -0.61 6.81 2.75
C SER A 13 -0.74 8.18 2.09
N PRO A 14 0.13 8.52 1.12
CA PRO A 14 0.13 9.84 0.47
C PRO A 14 -1.08 10.10 -0.42
N ASP A 15 -1.80 9.06 -0.82
CA ASP A 15 -2.94 9.08 -1.74
C ASP A 15 -4.30 9.07 -1.04
N ALA A 16 -4.33 9.03 0.31
CA ALA A 16 -5.55 9.02 1.10
C ALA A 16 -5.59 10.11 2.18
N GLY A 17 -6.80 10.52 2.60
CA GLY A 17 -6.99 11.63 3.54
C GLY A 17 -7.65 11.26 4.86
N ASP A 18 -8.36 10.12 4.90
CA ASP A 18 -9.14 9.73 6.07
C ASP A 18 -8.29 8.99 7.11
N SER A 19 -8.60 9.21 8.38
CA SER A 19 -7.99 8.44 9.45
C SER A 19 -8.49 6.98 9.45
N MET A 20 -7.70 6.07 10.02
CA MET A 20 -8.12 4.67 10.21
C MET A 20 -9.46 4.57 10.98
N THR A 21 -9.71 5.49 11.92
CA THR A 21 -10.99 5.55 12.64
C THR A 21 -12.16 5.90 11.72
N GLN A 22 -11.99 6.87 10.81
CA GLN A 22 -13.03 7.26 9.85
C GLN A 22 -13.32 6.13 8.86
N LEU A 23 -12.28 5.46 8.35
CA LEU A 23 -12.43 4.29 7.49
C LEU A 23 -13.20 3.15 8.20
N ALA A 24 -12.86 2.86 9.47
CA ALA A 24 -13.58 1.85 10.25
C ALA A 24 -15.06 2.21 10.46
N GLN A 25 -15.36 3.48 10.72
CA GLN A 25 -16.75 3.95 10.85
C GLN A 25 -17.51 3.81 9.51
N ALA A 26 -16.87 4.15 8.42
CA ALA A 26 -17.44 3.96 7.08
C ALA A 26 -17.66 2.47 6.75
N ALA A 27 -16.72 1.61 7.10
CA ALA A 27 -16.84 0.16 6.94
C ALA A 27 -18.02 -0.42 7.72
N VAL A 28 -18.21 -0.01 8.98
CA VAL A 28 -19.40 -0.38 9.77
C VAL A 28 -20.69 0.10 9.11
N ALA A 29 -20.72 1.35 8.64
CA ALA A 29 -21.89 1.90 7.96
C ALA A 29 -22.21 1.18 6.64
N ALA A 30 -21.18 0.67 5.95
CA ALA A 30 -21.30 -0.16 4.75
C ALA A 30 -21.66 -1.63 5.03
N GLY A 31 -21.66 -2.05 6.29
CA GLY A 31 -22.02 -3.41 6.72
C GLY A 31 -20.88 -4.41 6.58
N LEU A 32 -19.62 -3.97 6.63
CA LEU A 32 -18.46 -4.86 6.68
C LEU A 32 -18.30 -5.48 8.08
N ASP A 33 -17.89 -6.73 8.10
CA ASP A 33 -17.58 -7.49 9.33
C ASP A 33 -16.09 -7.33 9.74
N GLU A 34 -15.22 -7.10 8.75
CA GLU A 34 -13.78 -7.00 8.97
C GLU A 34 -13.15 -6.02 7.98
N LEU A 35 -12.21 -5.21 8.45
CA LEU A 35 -11.43 -4.25 7.66
C LEU A 35 -9.94 -4.44 7.94
N CYS A 36 -9.13 -4.53 6.90
CA CYS A 36 -7.68 -4.52 6.98
C CYS A 36 -7.15 -3.22 6.38
N TYR A 37 -6.42 -2.44 7.17
CA TYR A 37 -5.68 -1.29 6.65
C TYR A 37 -4.42 -1.79 5.96
N THR A 38 -4.18 -1.29 4.76
CA THR A 38 -3.05 -1.69 3.91
C THR A 38 -2.35 -0.46 3.35
N ASP A 39 -1.95 0.43 4.26
CA ASP A 39 -1.24 1.65 3.88
C ASP A 39 0.07 1.35 3.16
N HIS A 40 0.44 2.22 2.23
CA HIS A 40 1.65 2.10 1.42
C HIS A 40 2.93 2.09 2.25
N VAL A 41 3.75 1.09 1.98
CA VAL A 41 5.16 1.02 2.38
C VAL A 41 6.01 0.93 1.13
N GLU A 42 6.57 2.06 0.73
CA GLU A 42 7.34 2.18 -0.50
C GLU A 42 8.84 2.23 -0.18
N PRO A 43 9.64 1.21 -0.55
CA PRO A 43 11.09 1.24 -0.43
C PRO A 43 11.76 2.32 -1.27
N ILE A 44 11.08 2.74 -2.35
CA ILE A 44 11.50 3.81 -3.26
C ILE A 44 10.56 4.99 -3.07
N VAL A 45 11.08 6.20 -3.08
CA VAL A 45 10.25 7.41 -3.04
C VAL A 45 9.49 7.55 -4.35
N TRP A 46 8.18 7.63 -4.27
CA TRP A 46 7.27 7.66 -5.41
C TRP A 46 7.67 8.70 -6.46
N GLY A 47 7.64 8.29 -7.74
CA GLY A 47 8.04 9.14 -8.87
C GLY A 47 9.54 9.43 -8.95
N THR A 48 10.38 8.69 -8.23
CA THR A 48 11.83 8.84 -8.24
C THR A 48 12.53 7.48 -8.24
N THR A 49 13.87 7.49 -8.35
CA THR A 49 14.72 6.31 -8.13
C THR A 49 15.39 6.32 -6.75
N GLN A 50 14.99 7.24 -5.86
CA GLN A 50 15.61 7.40 -4.55
C GLN A 50 15.05 6.40 -3.56
N LEU A 51 15.94 5.74 -2.83
CA LEU A 51 15.54 4.86 -1.72
C LEU A 51 14.99 5.68 -0.56
N ARG A 52 13.90 5.22 0.02
CA ARG A 52 13.33 5.81 1.23
C ARG A 52 14.21 5.42 2.44
N GLU A 53 14.64 6.38 3.23
CA GLU A 53 15.55 6.12 4.37
C GLU A 53 14.90 5.26 5.46
N ALA A 54 13.63 5.51 5.79
CA ALA A 54 12.88 4.79 6.82
C ALA A 54 11.38 4.93 6.62
N TYR A 55 10.61 4.05 7.27
CA TYR A 55 9.16 4.14 7.37
C TYR A 55 8.74 4.42 8.82
N ASP A 56 7.73 5.25 9.02
CA ASP A 56 7.26 5.58 10.38
C ASP A 56 6.25 4.55 10.91
N TRP A 57 6.76 3.40 11.31
CA TRP A 57 5.98 2.34 11.93
C TRP A 57 5.24 2.78 13.20
N ARG A 58 5.75 3.79 13.90
CA ARG A 58 5.12 4.30 15.12
C ARG A 58 3.87 5.09 14.79
N ALA A 59 3.89 5.89 13.74
CA ALA A 59 2.71 6.61 13.26
C ALA A 59 1.60 5.63 12.85
N LEU A 60 1.94 4.62 12.05
CA LEU A 60 1.02 3.56 11.64
C LEU A 60 0.38 2.85 12.84
N GLN A 61 1.20 2.36 13.78
CA GLN A 61 0.72 1.66 14.97
C GLN A 61 -0.16 2.54 15.86
N LYS A 62 0.20 3.81 16.04
CA LYS A 62 -0.57 4.77 16.84
C LYS A 62 -1.96 4.98 16.24
N GLU A 63 -2.04 5.16 14.94
CA GLU A 63 -3.30 5.34 14.21
C GLU A 63 -4.19 4.10 14.36
N PHE A 64 -3.62 2.92 14.18
CA PHE A 64 -4.31 1.64 14.34
C PHE A 64 -4.83 1.41 15.77
N GLN A 65 -4.00 1.68 16.79
CA GLN A 65 -4.41 1.54 18.18
C GLN A 65 -5.58 2.48 18.54
N GLU A 66 -5.55 3.71 18.02
CA GLU A 66 -6.63 4.67 18.21
C GLU A 66 -7.93 4.18 17.57
N ALA A 67 -7.87 3.69 16.32
CA ALA A 67 -9.03 3.12 15.64
C ALA A 67 -9.62 1.94 16.44
N ARG A 68 -8.79 1.01 16.90
CA ARG A 68 -9.24 -0.11 17.76
C ARG A 68 -9.91 0.36 19.04
N ARG A 69 -9.32 1.37 19.69
CA ARG A 69 -9.87 1.95 20.94
C ARG A 69 -11.25 2.58 20.71
N VAL A 70 -11.39 3.38 19.65
CA VAL A 70 -12.63 4.09 19.33
C VAL A 70 -13.72 3.13 18.90
N MET A 71 -13.40 2.16 18.07
CA MET A 71 -14.39 1.22 17.53
C MET A 71 -14.87 0.19 18.57
N GLY A 72 -14.09 -0.08 19.62
CA GLY A 72 -14.52 -0.90 20.74
C GLY A 72 -15.04 -2.30 20.37
N GLY A 73 -14.57 -2.86 19.25
CA GLY A 73 -14.97 -4.19 18.76
C GLY A 73 -16.24 -4.21 17.90
N GLN A 74 -16.75 -3.05 17.46
CA GLN A 74 -17.90 -2.97 16.53
C GLN A 74 -17.60 -3.60 15.15
N ILE A 75 -16.34 -3.65 14.77
CA ILE A 75 -15.82 -4.30 13.55
C ILE A 75 -14.48 -4.93 13.89
N LYS A 76 -14.14 -6.02 13.22
CA LYS A 76 -12.82 -6.62 13.36
C LYS A 76 -11.80 -5.84 12.52
N LEU A 77 -10.81 -5.26 13.19
CA LEU A 77 -9.76 -4.48 12.55
C LEU A 77 -8.45 -5.27 12.45
N ARG A 78 -7.84 -5.23 11.28
CA ARG A 78 -6.57 -5.86 10.94
C ARG A 78 -5.55 -4.80 10.55
N LEU A 79 -4.30 -5.06 10.88
CA LEU A 79 -3.16 -4.25 10.44
C LEU A 79 -2.41 -4.97 9.36
N GLY A 80 -2.43 -4.44 8.18
CA GLY A 80 -1.64 -4.86 7.04
C GLY A 80 -0.86 -3.69 6.45
N ILE A 81 -0.25 -3.94 5.33
CA ILE A 81 0.44 -2.96 4.48
C ILE A 81 0.29 -3.33 3.01
N GLU A 82 0.47 -2.35 2.15
CA GLU A 82 0.80 -2.56 0.75
C GLU A 82 2.28 -2.25 0.53
N LEU A 83 3.08 -3.30 0.30
CA LEU A 83 4.50 -3.20 0.02
C LEU A 83 4.70 -3.02 -1.49
N GLY A 84 4.95 -1.78 -1.91
CA GLY A 84 5.13 -1.44 -3.31
C GLY A 84 6.55 -1.61 -3.80
N ASP A 85 6.71 -1.94 -5.08
CA ASP A 85 7.98 -1.94 -5.81
C ASP A 85 9.18 -2.62 -5.13
N ALA A 86 8.89 -3.58 -4.21
CA ALA A 86 9.93 -4.30 -3.48
C ALA A 86 10.96 -5.01 -4.40
N PRO A 87 10.59 -5.59 -5.56
CA PRO A 87 11.55 -6.22 -6.47
C PRO A 87 12.68 -5.30 -6.93
N TRP A 88 12.42 -4.00 -7.04
CA TRP A 88 13.41 -3.00 -7.45
C TRP A 88 14.46 -2.67 -6.40
N ALA A 89 14.12 -2.85 -5.13
CA ALA A 89 14.97 -2.50 -4.01
C ALA A 89 14.87 -3.55 -2.89
N PHE A 90 14.91 -4.83 -3.24
CA PHE A 90 14.61 -5.94 -2.33
C PHE A 90 15.37 -5.90 -1.01
N ALA A 91 16.70 -5.76 -1.06
CA ALA A 91 17.50 -5.68 0.17
C ALA A 91 17.19 -4.43 1.02
N HIS A 92 16.63 -3.39 0.41
CA HIS A 92 16.20 -2.19 1.13
C HIS A 92 14.80 -2.39 1.73
N ALA A 93 13.89 -3.02 0.98
CA ALA A 93 12.59 -3.44 1.49
C ALA A 93 12.74 -4.34 2.73
N GLU A 94 13.64 -5.32 2.68
CA GLU A 94 13.94 -6.18 3.84
C GLU A 94 14.38 -5.36 5.06
N ARG A 95 15.23 -4.33 4.88
CA ARG A 95 15.65 -3.45 6.00
C ARG A 95 14.48 -2.65 6.59
N ILE A 96 13.61 -2.09 5.74
CA ILE A 96 12.41 -1.39 6.21
C ILE A 96 11.51 -2.34 6.97
N MET A 97 11.28 -3.53 6.42
CA MET A 97 10.40 -4.56 7.01
C MET A 97 10.96 -5.18 8.29
N ALA A 98 12.27 -5.12 8.52
CA ALA A 98 12.87 -5.64 9.75
C ALA A 98 12.37 -4.94 11.04
N ASP A 99 11.92 -3.69 10.92
CA ASP A 99 11.37 -2.91 12.03
C ASP A 99 9.82 -2.91 12.04
N ALA A 100 9.18 -3.67 11.14
CA ALA A 100 7.73 -3.74 11.07
C ALA A 100 7.11 -4.36 12.33
N PRO A 101 5.95 -3.87 12.77
CA PRO A 101 5.16 -4.56 13.80
C PRO A 101 4.65 -5.90 13.27
N GLU A 102 4.01 -6.66 14.16
CA GLU A 102 3.24 -7.82 13.72
C GLU A 102 2.11 -7.36 12.77
N LEU A 103 2.12 -7.91 11.55
CA LEU A 103 1.16 -7.60 10.50
C LEU A 103 0.25 -8.81 10.26
N ASP A 104 -1.04 -8.55 10.10
CA ASP A 104 -2.05 -9.57 9.76
C ASP A 104 -2.00 -9.91 8.24
N PHE A 105 -1.62 -8.94 7.39
CA PHE A 105 -1.67 -9.09 5.94
C PHE A 105 -0.67 -8.18 5.22
N ILE A 106 -0.15 -8.64 4.09
CA ILE A 106 0.73 -7.87 3.21
C ILE A 106 0.26 -8.05 1.77
N ILE A 107 -0.03 -6.94 1.10
CA ILE A 107 -0.17 -6.90 -0.36
C ILE A 107 1.22 -6.62 -0.93
N GLY A 108 1.65 -7.41 -1.91
CA GLY A 108 2.78 -7.06 -2.77
C GLY A 108 2.26 -6.38 -4.03
N SER A 109 2.75 -5.20 -4.34
CA SER A 109 2.35 -4.45 -5.51
C SER A 109 3.55 -3.95 -6.34
N VAL A 110 3.30 -3.71 -7.61
CA VAL A 110 4.24 -3.06 -8.53
C VAL A 110 3.53 -1.83 -9.07
N HIS A 111 4.08 -0.66 -8.81
CA HIS A 111 3.52 0.61 -9.26
C HIS A 111 4.30 1.21 -10.42
N MET A 112 5.61 0.93 -10.49
CA MET A 112 6.49 1.51 -11.48
C MET A 112 6.79 0.54 -12.62
N LEU A 113 6.91 1.08 -13.83
CA LEU A 113 7.50 0.38 -14.96
C LEU A 113 9.02 0.30 -14.80
N SER A 114 9.67 -0.63 -15.54
CA SER A 114 11.12 -0.84 -15.47
C SER A 114 11.93 0.37 -15.95
N GLU A 115 13.26 0.29 -15.77
CA GLU A 115 14.20 1.29 -16.30
C GLU A 115 14.06 1.50 -17.82
N ARG A 116 13.48 0.56 -18.56
CA ARG A 116 13.14 0.72 -19.99
C ARG A 116 12.13 1.85 -20.23
N PHE A 117 11.37 2.20 -19.19
CA PHE A 117 10.39 3.29 -19.16
C PHE A 117 10.74 4.35 -18.12
N ASP A 118 12.04 4.50 -17.82
CA ASP A 118 12.58 5.47 -16.87
C ASP A 118 11.97 5.34 -15.44
N GLY A 119 11.47 4.16 -15.08
CA GLY A 119 10.85 3.92 -13.78
C GLY A 119 9.59 4.76 -13.58
N VAL A 120 8.86 5.09 -14.64
CA VAL A 120 7.64 5.87 -14.52
C VAL A 120 6.57 5.05 -13.77
N ASP A 121 5.88 5.71 -12.84
CA ASP A 121 4.70 5.14 -12.20
C ASP A 121 3.63 4.86 -13.26
N LEU A 122 3.03 3.67 -13.19
CA LEU A 122 2.03 3.22 -14.17
C LEU A 122 0.81 4.16 -14.24
N TYR A 123 0.48 4.83 -13.14
CA TYR A 123 -0.59 5.82 -13.10
C TYR A 123 -0.30 7.06 -13.97
N PHE A 124 0.99 7.41 -14.11
CA PHE A 124 1.44 8.55 -14.92
C PHE A 124 1.96 8.14 -16.30
N PHE A 125 1.93 6.84 -16.61
CA PHE A 125 2.37 6.35 -17.92
C PHE A 125 1.40 6.81 -19.01
N ASP A 126 1.89 7.68 -19.92
CA ASP A 126 1.14 8.22 -21.06
C ASP A 126 1.75 7.73 -22.38
N PRO A 127 1.33 6.57 -22.89
CA PRO A 127 1.92 5.98 -24.08
C PRO A 127 1.56 6.80 -25.33
N LYS A 128 2.54 7.03 -26.21
CA LYS A 128 2.37 7.80 -27.46
C LYS A 128 1.53 7.08 -28.51
N ASP A 129 1.48 5.75 -28.44
CA ASP A 129 0.75 4.90 -29.36
C ASP A 129 0.42 3.52 -28.76
N GLU A 130 -0.34 2.71 -29.50
CA GLU A 130 -0.73 1.36 -29.07
C GLU A 130 0.47 0.43 -28.87
N ALA A 131 1.55 0.59 -29.64
CA ALA A 131 2.72 -0.26 -29.54
C ALA A 131 3.47 0.02 -28.21
N GLU A 132 3.61 1.29 -27.84
CA GLU A 132 4.19 1.70 -26.56
C GLU A 132 3.31 1.28 -25.38
N ALA A 133 1.98 1.41 -25.49
CA ALA A 133 1.05 0.93 -24.48
C ALA A 133 1.18 -0.58 -24.24
N ARG A 134 1.24 -1.38 -25.30
CA ARG A 134 1.46 -2.84 -25.22
C ARG A 134 2.80 -3.17 -24.60
N SER A 135 3.86 -2.42 -24.95
CA SER A 135 5.19 -2.61 -24.38
C SER A 135 5.24 -2.31 -22.89
N GLY A 136 4.58 -1.23 -22.44
CA GLY A 136 4.47 -0.90 -21.02
C GLY A 136 3.70 -1.95 -20.23
N ILE A 137 2.58 -2.45 -20.77
CA ILE A 137 1.82 -3.54 -20.14
C ILE A 137 2.67 -4.82 -20.05
N ALA A 138 3.42 -5.16 -21.10
CA ALA A 138 4.30 -6.32 -21.09
C ALA A 138 5.41 -6.18 -20.05
N ASP A 139 6.01 -5.00 -19.95
CA ASP A 139 7.01 -4.66 -18.94
C ASP A 139 6.46 -4.81 -17.51
N TYR A 140 5.28 -4.26 -17.26
CA TYR A 140 4.60 -4.42 -15.96
C TYR A 140 4.37 -5.89 -15.61
N LEU A 141 3.87 -6.69 -16.55
CA LEU A 141 3.60 -8.11 -16.33
C LEU A 141 4.88 -8.93 -16.08
N GLU A 142 6.02 -8.55 -16.68
CA GLU A 142 7.32 -9.17 -16.39
C GLU A 142 7.77 -8.94 -14.95
N GLN A 143 7.40 -7.83 -14.35
CA GLN A 143 7.77 -7.48 -12.97
C GLN A 143 6.89 -8.13 -11.91
N VAL A 144 5.66 -8.45 -12.26
CA VAL A 144 4.68 -9.11 -11.35
C VAL A 144 4.92 -10.63 -11.26
N GLN A 145 5.72 -11.22 -12.13
CA GLN A 145 6.05 -12.66 -12.15
C GLN A 145 7.19 -13.01 -11.22
#